data_7b53bb2eafea215b82b8138fb800a2b7
#
_entry.id   7b53bb2eafea215b82b8138fb800a2b7
#
_cell.length_a   1.000
_cell.length_b   1.000
_cell.length_c   1.000
_cell.angle_alpha   90.00
_cell.angle_beta   90.00
_cell.angle_gamma   90.00
#
_symmetry.space_group_name_H-M   'P 1'
#
loop_
_entity.id
_entity.type
_entity.pdbx_description
1 polymer ?
#
loop_
_entity_poly.entity_id
_entity_poly.type
_entity_poly.pdbx_seq_one_letter_code
_entity_poly.pdbx_strand_id
1 'polypeptide(L)'
;MNKLEFIEKLDSLNLDKNRYCVIAGGMMLLRGLRKETADIDIKIRPDYFDELKTRFDFKKSPKYPYLYNISDDIEVAVLDYDDDDTEIVDGRRTESPEMLLKWMLEHNRPKDREKIRILQSFIYSKKSV
;
A
#
# COMPACT_ATOMS: atom_id res chain seq x y z
N MET A 1 11.78 -5.27 -6.18
CA MET A 1 10.81 -6.23 -6.78
C MET A 1 10.13 -5.59 -7.98
N ASN A 2 10.07 -6.32 -9.09
CA ASN A 2 9.17 -5.96 -10.18
C ASN A 2 7.73 -6.39 -9.82
N LYS A 3 6.77 -6.11 -10.72
CA LYS A 3 5.36 -6.40 -10.45
C LYS A 3 5.09 -7.87 -10.17
N LEU A 4 5.67 -8.78 -10.96
CA LEU A 4 5.45 -10.22 -10.78
C LEU A 4 6.01 -10.71 -9.44
N GLU A 5 7.23 -10.30 -9.10
CA GLU A 5 7.86 -10.64 -7.83
C GLU A 5 7.06 -10.12 -6.64
N PHE A 6 6.56 -8.90 -6.75
CA PHE A 6 5.71 -8.28 -5.74
C PHE A 6 4.43 -9.10 -5.50
N ILE A 7 3.75 -9.44 -6.59
CA ILE A 7 2.50 -10.22 -6.51
C ILE A 7 2.75 -11.59 -5.89
N GLU A 8 3.81 -12.28 -6.31
CA GLU A 8 4.15 -13.60 -5.78
C GLU A 8 4.43 -13.55 -4.29
N LYS A 9 5.19 -12.55 -3.85
CA LYS A 9 5.53 -12.39 -2.43
C LYS A 9 4.30 -12.02 -1.60
N LEU A 10 3.49 -11.09 -2.08
CA LEU A 10 2.26 -10.68 -1.41
C LEU A 10 1.31 -11.88 -1.27
N ASP A 11 1.10 -12.63 -2.33
CA ASP A 11 0.20 -13.79 -2.32
C ASP A 11 0.73 -14.91 -1.42
N SER A 12 2.05 -15.04 -1.26
CA SER A 12 2.65 -16.04 -0.37
C SER A 12 2.31 -15.84 1.09
N LEU A 13 1.88 -14.64 1.48
CA LEU A 13 1.45 -14.35 2.85
C LEU A 13 0.11 -14.97 3.20
N ASN A 14 -0.64 -15.44 2.22
CA ASN A 14 -1.97 -16.06 2.39
C ASN A 14 -2.93 -15.18 3.20
N LEU A 15 -2.96 -13.90 2.89
CA LEU A 15 -3.90 -12.98 3.52
C LEU A 15 -5.26 -13.06 2.84
N ASP A 16 -6.32 -12.78 3.61
CA ASP A 16 -7.67 -12.63 3.06
C ASP A 16 -7.69 -11.38 2.16
N LYS A 17 -7.95 -11.59 0.86
CA LYS A 17 -7.93 -10.51 -0.15
C LYS A 17 -8.94 -9.40 0.13
N ASN A 18 -9.97 -9.69 0.91
CA ASN A 18 -10.98 -8.70 1.27
C ASN A 18 -10.64 -7.90 2.53
N ARG A 19 -9.52 -8.22 3.19
CA ARG A 19 -9.20 -7.67 4.50
C ARG A 19 -7.86 -6.93 4.55
N TYR A 20 -7.24 -6.69 3.40
CA TYR A 20 -6.06 -5.83 3.33
C TYR A 20 -6.16 -4.90 2.13
N CYS A 21 -5.36 -3.83 2.18
CA CYS A 21 -5.28 -2.84 1.12
C CYS A 21 -3.81 -2.56 0.80
N VAL A 22 -3.43 -2.67 -0.46
CA VAL A 22 -2.07 -2.32 -0.90
C VAL A 22 -1.94 -0.80 -0.95
N ILE A 23 -0.90 -0.27 -0.33
CA ILE A 23 -0.66 1.18 -0.25
C ILE A 23 0.74 1.53 -0.77
N ALA A 24 1.03 2.82 -0.84
CA ALA A 24 2.36 3.37 -1.15
C ALA A 24 2.93 2.88 -2.50
N GLY A 25 4.20 2.48 -2.52
CA GLY A 25 4.88 2.07 -3.75
C GLY A 25 4.25 0.89 -4.45
N GLY A 26 3.68 -0.04 -3.71
CA GLY A 26 3.02 -1.22 -4.27
C GLY A 26 1.78 -0.87 -5.06
N MET A 27 0.99 0.10 -4.61
CA MET A 27 -0.19 0.52 -5.37
C MET A 27 0.21 1.20 -6.68
N MET A 28 1.32 1.92 -6.69
CA MET A 28 1.85 2.51 -7.92
C MET A 28 2.38 1.42 -8.86
N LEU A 29 3.06 0.43 -8.32
CA LEU A 29 3.59 -0.71 -9.08
C LEU A 29 2.47 -1.51 -9.75
N LEU A 30 1.40 -1.83 -9.01
CA LEU A 30 0.26 -2.57 -9.55
C LEU A 30 -0.44 -1.83 -10.69
N ARG A 31 -0.44 -0.50 -10.66
CA ARG A 31 -1.06 0.34 -11.69
C ARG A 31 -0.13 0.63 -12.88
N GLY A 32 1.11 0.12 -12.84
CA GLY A 32 2.08 0.40 -13.89
C GLY A 32 2.71 1.79 -13.82
N LEU A 33 2.58 2.47 -12.69
CA LEU A 33 3.15 3.81 -12.48
C LEU A 33 4.59 3.77 -11.99
N ARG A 34 5.07 2.61 -11.60
CA ARG A 34 6.46 2.33 -11.21
C ARG A 34 6.87 1.00 -11.79
N LYS A 35 8.16 0.84 -12.05
CA LYS A 35 8.73 -0.43 -12.57
C LYS A 35 9.12 -1.38 -11.45
N GLU A 36 9.49 -0.84 -10.29
CA GLU A 36 9.99 -1.61 -9.15
C GLU A 36 9.62 -0.95 -7.83
N THR A 37 9.57 -1.75 -6.78
CA THR A 37 9.49 -1.25 -5.41
C THR A 37 10.36 -2.14 -4.51
N ALA A 38 10.92 -1.55 -3.45
CA ALA A 38 11.75 -2.29 -2.49
C ALA A 38 10.90 -3.05 -1.48
N ASP A 39 9.77 -2.47 -1.09
CA ASP A 39 8.98 -2.94 0.05
C ASP A 39 7.55 -3.26 -0.35
N ILE A 40 6.92 -4.13 0.43
CA ILE A 40 5.48 -4.35 0.41
C ILE A 40 4.88 -3.55 1.56
N ASP A 41 4.01 -2.60 1.23
CA ASP A 41 3.28 -1.82 2.22
C ASP A 41 1.80 -2.14 2.09
N ILE A 42 1.20 -2.61 3.17
CA ILE A 42 -0.25 -2.89 3.22
C ILE A 42 -0.87 -2.23 4.44
N LYS A 43 -2.17 -2.00 4.33
CA LYS A 43 -3.00 -1.50 5.43
C LYS A 43 -4.00 -2.58 5.81
N ILE A 44 -4.16 -2.82 7.10
CA ILE A 44 -5.17 -3.75 7.63
C ILE A 44 -5.89 -3.08 8.80
N ARG A 45 -7.14 -3.49 9.01
CA ARG A 45 -7.92 -2.99 10.15
C ARG A 45 -7.47 -3.67 11.45
N PRO A 46 -7.69 -3.04 12.61
CA PRO A 46 -7.26 -3.60 13.90
C PRO A 46 -7.78 -5.00 14.20
N ASP A 47 -8.99 -5.35 13.79
CA ASP A 47 -9.56 -6.68 14.02
C ASP A 47 -8.78 -7.77 13.27
N TYR A 48 -8.38 -7.48 12.02
CA TYR A 48 -7.58 -8.42 11.23
C TYR A 48 -6.16 -8.52 11.78
N PHE A 49 -5.59 -7.42 12.25
CA PHE A 49 -4.29 -7.42 12.90
C PHE A 49 -4.29 -8.37 14.10
N ASP A 50 -5.34 -8.31 14.93
CA ASP A 50 -5.46 -9.21 16.10
C ASP A 50 -5.50 -10.68 15.69
N GLU A 51 -6.20 -11.02 14.61
CA GLU A 51 -6.20 -12.39 14.08
C GLU A 51 -4.81 -12.81 13.57
N LEU A 52 -4.12 -11.92 12.85
CA LEU A 52 -2.84 -12.24 12.24
C LEU A 52 -1.71 -12.38 13.24
N LYS A 53 -1.86 -11.88 14.46
CA LYS A 53 -0.85 -12.03 15.52
C LYS A 53 -0.54 -13.48 15.84
N THR A 54 -1.45 -14.40 15.55
CA THR A 54 -1.23 -15.84 15.74
C THR A 54 -0.39 -16.46 14.64
N ARG A 55 -0.27 -15.77 13.49
CA ARG A 55 0.46 -16.26 12.31
C ARG A 55 1.80 -15.58 12.09
N PHE A 56 1.91 -14.32 12.47
CA PHE A 56 3.09 -13.50 12.20
C PHE A 56 3.62 -12.87 13.48
N ASP A 57 4.94 -12.73 13.56
CA ASP A 57 5.61 -12.00 14.62
C ASP A 57 5.76 -10.53 14.16
N PHE A 58 4.80 -9.70 14.53
CA PHE A 58 4.82 -8.28 14.18
C PHE A 58 5.78 -7.53 15.08
N LYS A 59 6.71 -6.79 14.46
CA LYS A 59 7.64 -5.93 15.16
C LYS A 59 7.25 -4.48 14.93
N LYS A 60 7.12 -3.71 16.02
CA LYS A 60 6.73 -2.31 15.92
C LYS A 60 7.81 -1.50 15.21
N SER A 61 7.41 -0.70 14.21
CA SER A 61 8.30 0.21 13.52
C SER A 61 8.46 1.50 14.31
N PRO A 62 9.67 2.10 14.37
CA PRO A 62 9.84 3.41 14.99
C PRO A 62 9.35 4.58 14.13
N LYS A 63 9.00 4.33 12.86
CA LYS A 63 8.61 5.41 11.92
C LYS A 63 7.27 6.04 12.28
N TYR A 64 6.25 5.22 12.59
CA TYR A 64 4.91 5.69 12.91
C TYR A 64 4.28 4.79 13.98
N PRO A 65 3.40 5.31 14.84
CA PRO A 65 2.79 4.53 15.93
C PRO A 65 1.95 3.33 15.47
N TYR A 66 1.39 3.40 14.26
CA TYR A 66 0.50 2.37 13.72
C TYR A 66 1.22 1.38 12.80
N LEU A 67 2.53 1.53 12.62
CA LEU A 67 3.29 0.75 11.64
C LEU A 67 4.04 -0.41 12.29
N TYR A 68 3.93 -1.57 11.65
CA TYR A 68 4.60 -2.81 12.09
C TYR A 68 5.31 -3.46 10.91
N ASN A 69 6.32 -4.27 11.20
CA ASN A 69 7.03 -5.06 10.20
C ASN A 69 6.79 -6.55 10.43
N ILE A 70 6.49 -7.28 9.36
CA ILE A 70 6.54 -8.75 9.36
C ILE A 70 7.98 -9.19 9.07
N SER A 71 8.64 -8.48 8.15
CA SER A 71 10.03 -8.69 7.78
C SER A 71 10.63 -7.34 7.39
N ASP A 72 11.90 -7.33 6.99
CA ASP A 72 12.59 -6.08 6.61
C ASP A 72 11.94 -5.38 5.42
N ASP A 73 11.24 -6.12 4.57
CA ASP A 73 10.64 -5.60 3.34
C ASP A 73 9.10 -5.68 3.31
N ILE A 74 8.47 -6.01 4.43
CA ILE A 74 6.99 -6.03 4.54
C ILE A 74 6.56 -5.19 5.72
N GLU A 75 5.91 -4.06 5.42
CA GLU A 75 5.38 -3.13 6.41
C GLU A 75 3.84 -3.19 6.42
N VAL A 76 3.27 -3.16 7.61
CA VAL A 76 1.83 -3.27 7.84
C VAL A 76 1.36 -2.06 8.65
N ALA A 77 0.51 -1.23 8.06
CA ALA A 77 -0.14 -0.13 8.76
C ALA A 77 -1.46 -0.62 9.33
N VAL A 78 -1.60 -0.55 10.64
CA VAL A 78 -2.82 -0.98 11.35
C VAL A 78 -3.69 0.25 11.55
N LEU A 79 -4.58 0.46 10.59
CA LEU A 79 -5.48 1.62 10.54
C LEU A 79 -6.80 1.20 9.94
N ASP A 80 -7.88 1.85 10.35
CA ASP A 80 -9.14 1.71 9.66
C ASP A 80 -9.08 2.44 8.31
N TYR A 81 -9.88 1.99 7.35
CA TYR A 81 -10.00 2.64 6.05
C TYR A 81 -11.39 2.36 5.47
N ASP A 82 -11.83 3.28 4.62
CA ASP A 82 -13.11 3.16 3.91
C ASP A 82 -12.87 2.46 2.58
N ASP A 83 -13.67 1.44 2.27
CA ASP A 83 -13.59 0.72 1.00
C ASP A 83 -13.80 1.67 -0.19
N ASP A 84 -14.55 2.77 -0.01
CA ASP A 84 -14.77 3.78 -1.04
C ASP A 84 -13.50 4.54 -1.41
N ASP A 85 -12.48 4.53 -0.54
CA ASP A 85 -11.17 5.13 -0.79
C ASP A 85 -10.20 4.14 -1.45
N THR A 86 -10.70 3.01 -1.91
CA THR A 86 -9.90 1.95 -2.50
C THR A 86 -10.43 1.56 -3.88
N GLU A 87 -9.60 0.88 -4.66
CA GLU A 87 -9.95 0.33 -5.97
C GLU A 87 -9.38 -1.08 -6.09
N ILE A 88 -10.05 -1.94 -6.86
CA ILE A 88 -9.52 -3.28 -7.14
C ILE A 88 -8.63 -3.20 -8.37
N VAL A 89 -7.38 -3.59 -8.24
CA VAL A 89 -6.39 -3.62 -9.31
C VAL A 89 -5.74 -4.99 -9.32
N ASP A 90 -5.82 -5.69 -10.45
CA ASP A 90 -5.29 -7.06 -10.60
C ASP A 90 -5.79 -7.99 -9.49
N GLY A 91 -7.08 -7.87 -9.16
CA GLY A 91 -7.73 -8.71 -8.15
C GLY A 91 -7.41 -8.37 -6.71
N ARG A 92 -6.70 -7.27 -6.46
CA ARG A 92 -6.28 -6.86 -5.12
C ARG A 92 -6.80 -5.47 -4.80
N ARG A 93 -7.28 -5.30 -3.58
CA ARG A 93 -7.71 -3.97 -3.11
C ARG A 93 -6.49 -3.09 -2.93
N THR A 94 -6.52 -1.91 -3.54
CA THR A 94 -5.44 -0.94 -3.47
C THR A 94 -5.99 0.42 -3.04
N GLU A 95 -5.17 1.20 -2.35
CA GLU A 95 -5.47 2.59 -2.05
C GLU A 95 -5.72 3.36 -3.36
N SER A 96 -6.70 4.27 -3.36
CA SER A 96 -6.94 5.09 -4.55
C SER A 96 -5.76 6.05 -4.79
N PRO A 97 -5.50 6.43 -6.05
CA PRO A 97 -4.44 7.40 -6.32
C PRO A 97 -4.65 8.74 -5.59
N GLU A 98 -5.90 9.16 -5.44
CA GLU A 98 -6.28 10.39 -4.75
C GLU A 98 -5.88 10.35 -3.27
N MET A 99 -6.10 9.20 -2.61
CA MET A 99 -5.75 9.04 -1.19
C MET A 99 -4.24 9.06 -0.99
N LEU A 100 -3.48 8.38 -1.84
CA LEU A 100 -2.02 8.40 -1.74
C LEU A 100 -1.48 9.80 -2.00
N LEU A 101 -2.01 10.49 -3.01
CA LEU A 101 -1.60 11.87 -3.32
C LEU A 101 -1.88 12.79 -2.13
N LYS A 102 -3.05 12.68 -1.52
CA LYS A 102 -3.41 13.46 -0.33
C LYS A 102 -2.40 13.24 0.80
N TRP A 103 -2.08 11.98 1.09
CA TRP A 103 -1.11 11.64 2.13
C TRP A 103 0.26 12.24 1.84
N MET A 104 0.74 12.12 0.60
CA MET A 104 2.05 12.66 0.20
C MET A 104 2.11 14.18 0.30
N LEU A 105 1.03 14.87 -0.10
CA LEU A 105 0.96 16.33 0.01
C LEU A 105 0.93 16.79 1.47
N GLU A 106 0.21 16.07 2.33
CA GLU A 106 0.14 16.40 3.76
C GLU A 106 1.48 16.20 4.46
N HIS A 107 2.22 15.15 4.11
CA HIS A 107 3.51 14.83 4.73
C HIS A 107 4.67 15.62 4.14
N ASN A 108 4.51 16.11 2.91
CA ASN A 108 5.45 17.01 2.24
C ASN A 108 6.92 16.52 2.31
N ARG A 109 7.15 15.22 2.05
CA ARG A 109 8.50 14.66 2.05
C ARG A 109 9.20 14.97 0.72
N PRO A 110 10.47 15.47 0.75
CA PRO A 110 11.20 15.76 -0.51
C PRO A 110 11.31 14.56 -1.45
N LYS A 111 11.45 13.35 -0.90
CA LYS A 111 11.59 12.13 -1.69
C LYS A 111 10.33 11.75 -2.48
N ASP A 112 9.20 12.36 -2.18
CA ASP A 112 7.91 12.05 -2.83
C ASP A 112 7.58 12.98 -4.00
N ARG A 113 8.40 13.96 -4.30
CA ARG A 113 8.11 14.97 -5.37
C ARG A 113 7.84 14.33 -6.72
N GLU A 114 8.66 13.38 -7.13
CA GLU A 114 8.48 12.68 -8.40
C GLU A 114 7.21 11.83 -8.40
N LYS A 115 6.94 11.16 -7.32
CA LYS A 115 5.74 10.34 -7.16
C LYS A 115 4.47 11.19 -7.17
N ILE A 116 4.51 12.36 -6.54
CA ILE A 116 3.40 13.33 -6.56
C ILE A 116 3.10 13.73 -7.99
N ARG A 117 4.12 14.08 -8.77
CA ARG A 117 3.95 14.46 -10.16
C ARG A 117 3.34 13.35 -11.00
N ILE A 118 3.81 12.13 -10.82
CA ILE A 118 3.28 10.94 -11.52
C ILE A 118 1.81 10.71 -11.16
N LEU A 119 1.47 10.79 -9.88
CA LEU A 119 0.08 10.61 -9.41
C LEU A 119 -0.83 11.72 -9.94
N GLN A 120 -0.38 12.96 -9.92
CA GLN A 120 -1.17 14.07 -10.45
C GLN A 120 -1.46 13.91 -11.94
N SER A 121 -0.45 13.52 -12.72
CA SER A 121 -0.62 13.24 -14.15
C SER A 121 -1.58 12.09 -14.39
N PHE A 122 -1.46 11.02 -13.63
CA PHE A 122 -2.34 9.86 -13.76
C PHE A 122 -3.79 10.21 -13.46
N ILE A 123 -4.03 10.92 -12.37
CA ILE A 123 -5.37 11.34 -11.96
C ILE A 123 -5.97 12.28 -13.00
N TYR A 124 -5.18 13.22 -13.50
CA TYR A 124 -5.62 14.15 -14.54
C TYR A 124 -6.03 13.40 -15.81
N SER A 125 -5.24 12.42 -16.25
CA SER A 125 -5.54 11.60 -17.42
C SER A 125 -6.84 10.82 -17.27
N LYS A 126 -7.12 10.27 -16.09
CA LYS A 126 -8.36 9.57 -15.81
C LYS A 126 -9.58 10.50 -15.95
N LYS A 127 -9.46 11.74 -15.52
CA LYS A 127 -10.55 12.71 -15.57
C LYS A 127 -10.80 13.28 -16.98
N SER A 128 -9.82 13.14 -17.86
CA SER A 128 -9.88 13.69 -19.23
C SER A 128 -10.58 12.75 -20.22
N VAL A 129 -10.93 11.55 -19.80
CA VAL A 129 -11.55 10.53 -20.65
C VAL A 129 -13.07 10.58 -20.56
#